data_244a0a82ecafdc628cb97c56f0a9b81b
#
_entry.id   244a0a82ecafdc628cb97c56f0a9b81b
#
_cell.length_a   1.000
_cell.length_b   1.000
_cell.length_c   1.000
_cell.angle_alpha   90.00
_cell.angle_beta   90.00
_cell.angle_gamma   90.00
#
_symmetry.space_group_name_H-M   'P 1'
#
loop_
_entity.id
_entity.type
_entity.pdbx_description
1 polymer ?
#
loop_
_entity_poly.entity_id
_entity_poly.type
_entity_poly.pdbx_seq_one_letter_code
_entity_poly.pdbx_strand_id
1 'polypeptide(L)'
;MNSHVVIPVLIAFVISLVLGPVVIPFLRRLKMGQTERVEGVQSHLKKAGTPTMGGIIILAAVVITSLFYVKDYPKIIPVLFLTVGFGLIGFLDDYLKVVMKRSDGLFPMQKMALQIVITAIFAFYIVKVAKIPLTMLIPFSGGKYLNIGWFAIPVLFIAVIGTVNGVNFTDGLDGLASSVTVLVATFFTVVAIGTKSGIEPITCAVVGALLGFLLFNVYPASVFMGDTGSLALGGFVASTAYMLQMP
;
A
#
# COMPACT_ATOMS: atom_id res chain seq x y z
N MET A 1 -26.26 10.67 1.02
CA MET A 1 -24.90 10.25 0.56
C MET A 1 -23.99 10.32 1.76
N ASN A 2 -23.39 9.20 2.20
CA ASN A 2 -22.59 9.17 3.45
C ASN A 2 -21.34 10.03 3.29
N SER A 3 -21.29 11.14 4.01
CA SER A 3 -20.15 12.08 4.00
C SER A 3 -18.81 11.38 4.31
N HIS A 4 -18.83 10.36 5.19
CA HIS A 4 -17.65 9.57 5.59
C HIS A 4 -17.09 8.64 4.50
N VAL A 5 -17.77 8.50 3.37
CA VAL A 5 -17.32 7.74 2.19
C VAL A 5 -16.79 8.67 1.12
N VAL A 6 -17.59 9.67 0.73
CA VAL A 6 -17.28 10.56 -0.40
C VAL A 6 -16.16 11.54 -0.06
N ILE A 7 -16.22 12.13 1.13
CA ILE A 7 -15.24 13.17 1.51
C ILE A 7 -13.81 12.61 1.57
N PRO A 8 -13.50 11.44 2.19
CA PRO A 8 -12.14 10.88 2.17
C PRO A 8 -11.62 10.60 0.76
N VAL A 9 -12.48 10.11 -0.16
CA VAL A 9 -12.09 9.91 -1.56
C VAL A 9 -11.67 11.23 -2.20
N LEU A 10 -12.50 12.28 -2.05
CA LEU A 10 -12.24 13.58 -2.65
C LEU A 10 -10.99 14.26 -2.06
N ILE A 11 -10.83 14.23 -0.73
CA ILE A 11 -9.66 14.82 -0.07
C ILE A 11 -8.39 14.14 -0.56
N ALA A 12 -8.33 12.79 -0.51
CA ALA A 12 -7.15 12.04 -0.92
C ALA A 12 -6.85 12.22 -2.42
N PHE A 13 -7.88 12.26 -3.26
CA PHE A 13 -7.73 12.52 -4.70
C PHE A 13 -7.11 13.90 -4.95
N VAL A 14 -7.66 14.95 -4.33
CA VAL A 14 -7.16 16.33 -4.49
C VAL A 14 -5.73 16.45 -3.96
N ILE A 15 -5.41 15.86 -2.79
CA ILE A 15 -4.05 15.88 -2.26
C ILE A 15 -3.09 15.21 -3.23
N SER A 16 -3.44 14.04 -3.75
CA SER A 16 -2.61 13.31 -4.72
C SER A 16 -2.40 14.11 -6.01
N LEU A 17 -3.47 14.73 -6.50
CA LEU A 17 -3.44 15.58 -7.71
C LEU A 17 -2.55 16.81 -7.53
N VAL A 18 -2.61 17.46 -6.37
CA VAL A 18 -1.81 18.67 -6.06
C VAL A 18 -0.34 18.30 -5.80
N LEU A 19 -0.09 17.18 -5.14
CA LEU A 19 1.27 16.73 -4.85
C LEU A 19 2.02 16.26 -6.11
N GLY A 20 1.33 15.69 -7.10
CA GLY A 20 1.96 15.21 -8.33
C GLY A 20 2.87 16.24 -9.00
N PRO A 21 2.36 17.42 -9.40
CA PRO A 21 3.17 18.48 -10.04
C PRO A 21 4.33 19.02 -9.20
N VAL A 22 4.29 18.85 -7.88
CA VAL A 22 5.34 19.30 -6.95
C VAL A 22 6.39 18.22 -6.76
N VAL A 23 5.94 17.00 -6.46
CA VAL A 23 6.84 15.87 -6.12
C VAL A 23 7.54 15.31 -7.35
N ILE A 24 6.87 15.18 -8.49
CA ILE A 24 7.46 14.58 -9.70
C ILE A 24 8.70 15.34 -10.19
N PRO A 25 8.68 16.68 -10.33
CA PRO A 25 9.88 17.42 -10.70
C PRO A 25 11.01 17.29 -9.68
N PHE A 26 10.69 17.24 -8.39
CA PHE A 26 11.68 17.02 -7.33
C PHE A 26 12.34 15.64 -7.45
N LEU A 27 11.55 14.58 -7.62
CA LEU A 27 12.06 13.21 -7.82
C LEU A 27 12.89 13.11 -9.12
N ARG A 28 12.48 13.80 -10.17
CA ARG A 28 13.24 13.86 -11.44
C ARG A 28 14.63 14.46 -11.24
N ARG A 29 14.75 15.50 -10.41
CA ARG A 29 16.05 16.11 -10.08
C ARG A 29 16.95 15.15 -9.28
N LEU A 30 16.38 14.34 -8.38
CA LEU A 30 17.14 13.33 -7.63
C LEU A 30 17.67 12.21 -8.53
N LYS A 31 16.92 11.83 -9.56
CA LYS A 31 17.32 10.79 -10.52
C LYS A 31 18.37 11.26 -11.54
N MET A 32 18.56 12.57 -11.73
CA MET A 32 19.58 13.09 -12.64
C MET A 32 20.98 12.66 -12.20
N GLY A 33 21.58 11.71 -12.91
CA GLY A 33 22.91 11.13 -12.63
C GLY A 33 22.93 9.62 -12.36
N GLN A 34 21.81 8.93 -12.43
CA GLN A 34 21.79 7.46 -12.45
C GLN A 34 22.06 6.94 -13.87
N THR A 35 23.12 6.16 -14.02
CA THR A 35 23.36 5.32 -15.21
C THR A 35 22.55 4.05 -15.07
N GLU A 36 21.62 3.81 -15.99
CA GLU A 36 20.85 2.56 -15.99
C GLU A 36 21.75 1.38 -16.41
N ARG A 37 21.53 0.21 -15.83
CA ARG A 37 22.18 -1.03 -16.27
C ARG A 37 21.80 -1.32 -17.72
N VAL A 38 22.77 -1.49 -18.58
CA VAL A 38 22.62 -1.77 -20.03
C VAL A 38 21.99 -3.16 -20.28
N GLU A 39 21.85 -3.99 -19.26
CA GLU A 39 21.37 -5.37 -19.32
C GLU A 39 19.85 -5.45 -19.04
N GLY A 40 19.03 -5.06 -20.02
CA GLY A 40 17.57 -5.16 -19.93
C GLY A 40 16.88 -5.18 -21.29
N VAL A 41 15.66 -5.72 -21.33
CA VAL A 41 14.82 -5.77 -22.54
C VAL A 41 14.63 -4.35 -23.09
N GLN A 42 14.68 -4.18 -24.42
CA GLN A 42 14.62 -2.86 -25.10
C GLN A 42 13.43 -1.98 -24.70
N SER A 43 12.34 -2.56 -24.20
CA SER A 43 11.20 -1.82 -23.64
C SER A 43 11.56 -1.02 -22.38
N HIS A 44 12.58 -1.42 -21.63
CA HIS A 44 13.06 -0.70 -20.43
C HIS A 44 13.89 0.54 -20.81
N LEU A 45 14.53 0.55 -21.97
CA LEU A 45 15.29 1.73 -22.44
C LEU A 45 14.37 2.93 -22.74
N LYS A 46 13.10 2.70 -23.10
CA LYS A 46 12.10 3.78 -23.28
C LYS A 46 11.61 4.36 -21.94
N LYS A 47 11.85 3.68 -20.81
CA LYS A 47 11.52 4.13 -19.45
C LYS A 47 12.67 4.92 -18.79
N ALA A 48 13.83 5.02 -19.48
CA ALA A 48 14.97 5.83 -19.05
C ALA A 48 14.52 7.28 -18.83
N GLY A 49 14.73 7.80 -17.60
CA GLY A 49 14.35 9.17 -17.25
C GLY A 49 13.06 9.33 -16.46
N THR A 50 12.15 8.33 -16.40
CA THR A 50 10.98 8.40 -15.51
C THR A 50 11.40 8.21 -14.04
N PRO A 51 11.11 9.17 -13.14
CA PRO A 51 11.46 9.04 -11.73
C PRO A 51 10.67 7.93 -11.04
N THR A 52 11.25 7.31 -10.04
CA THR A 52 10.59 6.39 -9.08
C THR A 52 10.31 7.09 -7.75
N MET A 53 9.82 6.38 -6.74
CA MET A 53 9.40 6.88 -5.43
C MET A 53 8.08 7.66 -5.44
N GLY A 54 7.26 7.55 -6.49
CA GLY A 54 5.94 8.17 -6.56
C GLY A 54 4.97 7.73 -5.47
N GLY A 55 5.24 6.59 -4.83
CA GLY A 55 4.50 6.11 -3.65
C GLY A 55 4.44 7.10 -2.50
N ILE A 56 5.37 8.06 -2.42
CA ILE A 56 5.32 9.17 -1.46
C ILE A 56 4.02 9.99 -1.63
N ILE A 57 3.58 10.22 -2.87
CA ILE A 57 2.34 10.96 -3.16
C ILE A 57 1.14 10.20 -2.59
N ILE A 58 1.09 8.88 -2.82
CA ILE A 58 0.02 8.01 -2.32
C ILE A 58 0.01 8.01 -0.79
N LEU A 59 1.16 7.74 -0.16
CA LEU A 59 1.29 7.70 1.28
C LEU A 59 0.91 9.03 1.94
N ALA A 60 1.40 10.15 1.42
CA ALA A 60 1.06 11.46 1.93
C ALA A 60 -0.46 11.72 1.85
N ALA A 61 -1.10 11.41 0.72
CA ALA A 61 -2.53 11.58 0.53
C ALA A 61 -3.33 10.70 1.51
N VAL A 62 -2.96 9.43 1.66
CA VAL A 62 -3.62 8.48 2.58
C VAL A 62 -3.44 8.91 4.04
N VAL A 63 -2.20 9.24 4.46
CA VAL A 63 -1.91 9.63 5.84
C VAL A 63 -2.65 10.91 6.21
N ILE A 64 -2.50 11.98 5.41
CA ILE A 64 -3.14 13.27 5.68
C ILE A 64 -4.67 13.10 5.76
N THR A 65 -5.27 12.41 4.80
CA THR A 65 -6.72 12.15 4.82
C THR A 65 -7.13 11.35 6.04
N SER A 66 -6.40 10.29 6.38
CA SER A 66 -6.72 9.42 7.51
C SER A 66 -6.65 10.16 8.86
N LEU A 67 -5.73 11.12 9.02
CA LEU A 67 -5.60 11.91 10.25
C LEU A 67 -6.88 12.70 10.60
N PHE A 68 -7.67 13.12 9.63
CA PHE A 68 -8.96 13.78 9.88
C PHE A 68 -10.01 12.84 10.48
N TYR A 69 -9.83 11.52 10.31
CA TYR A 69 -10.80 10.50 10.72
C TYR A 69 -10.35 9.62 11.89
N VAL A 70 -9.07 9.66 12.29
CA VAL A 70 -8.51 8.80 13.35
C VAL A 70 -9.30 8.90 14.65
N LYS A 71 -9.76 10.10 15.04
CA LYS A 71 -10.47 10.32 16.29
C LYS A 71 -11.83 9.61 16.31
N ASP A 72 -12.56 9.67 15.21
CA ASP A 72 -13.91 9.10 15.12
C ASP A 72 -13.89 7.63 14.66
N TYR A 73 -12.82 7.21 13.98
CA TYR A 73 -12.63 5.88 13.41
C TYR A 73 -11.29 5.25 13.83
N PRO A 74 -11.08 4.95 15.12
CA PRO A 74 -9.78 4.47 15.61
C PRO A 74 -9.35 3.12 15.00
N LYS A 75 -10.30 2.35 14.44
CA LYS A 75 -10.00 1.08 13.74
C LYS A 75 -9.19 1.26 12.46
N ILE A 76 -9.02 2.49 11.96
CA ILE A 76 -8.12 2.76 10.82
C ILE A 76 -6.64 2.71 11.21
N ILE A 77 -6.31 2.85 12.50
CA ILE A 77 -4.93 2.90 12.99
C ILE A 77 -4.10 1.66 12.60
N PRO A 78 -4.56 0.41 12.82
CA PRO A 78 -3.78 -0.77 12.43
C PRO A 78 -3.60 -0.90 10.91
N VAL A 79 -4.59 -0.46 10.12
CA VAL A 79 -4.47 -0.44 8.65
C VAL A 79 -3.43 0.61 8.25
N LEU A 80 -3.52 1.81 8.82
CA LEU A 80 -2.56 2.88 8.57
C LEU A 80 -1.16 2.48 9.00
N PHE A 81 -1.02 1.79 10.16
CA PHE A 81 0.27 1.31 10.66
C PHE A 81 0.94 0.36 9.67
N LEU A 82 0.22 -0.64 9.15
CA LEU A 82 0.80 -1.57 8.19
C LEU A 82 1.12 -0.87 6.86
N THR A 83 0.22 -0.03 6.37
CA THR A 83 0.42 0.75 5.15
C THR A 83 1.68 1.61 5.23
N VAL A 84 1.81 2.40 6.29
CA VAL A 84 2.97 3.29 6.49
C VAL A 84 4.23 2.49 6.82
N GLY A 85 4.13 1.45 7.66
CA GLY A 85 5.26 0.63 8.05
C GLY A 85 5.94 -0.04 6.84
N PHE A 86 5.14 -0.67 5.98
CA PHE A 86 5.68 -1.25 4.73
C PHE A 86 6.10 -0.17 3.73
N GLY A 87 5.39 0.95 3.68
CA GLY A 87 5.80 2.10 2.88
C GLY A 87 7.17 2.66 3.28
N LEU A 88 7.48 2.70 4.59
CA LEU A 88 8.79 3.12 5.09
C LEU A 88 9.90 2.13 4.71
N ILE A 89 9.63 0.81 4.73
CA ILE A 89 10.59 -0.18 4.24
C ILE A 89 10.89 0.08 2.75
N GLY A 90 9.83 0.27 1.95
CA GLY A 90 9.99 0.59 0.53
C GLY A 90 10.69 1.91 0.28
N PHE A 91 10.39 2.94 1.08
CA PHE A 91 11.07 4.23 1.02
C PHE A 91 12.56 4.10 1.31
N LEU A 92 12.96 3.34 2.31
CA LEU A 92 14.36 3.09 2.61
C LEU A 92 15.07 2.37 1.45
N ASP A 93 14.41 1.39 0.86
CA ASP A 93 14.94 0.66 -0.29
C ASP A 93 15.14 1.58 -1.51
N ASP A 94 14.10 2.33 -1.87
CA ASP A 94 14.15 3.31 -2.97
C ASP A 94 15.17 4.43 -2.69
N TYR A 95 15.26 4.93 -1.44
CA TYR A 95 16.20 5.97 -1.07
C TYR A 95 17.65 5.52 -1.23
N LEU A 96 17.97 4.29 -0.80
CA LEU A 96 19.30 3.71 -0.99
C LEU A 96 19.63 3.58 -2.47
N LYS A 97 18.69 3.19 -3.32
CA LYS A 97 18.87 3.04 -4.76
C LYS A 97 19.04 4.39 -5.46
N VAL A 98 18.15 5.35 -5.16
CA VAL A 98 18.05 6.61 -5.91
C VAL A 98 19.02 7.67 -5.38
N VAL A 99 19.05 7.92 -4.08
CA VAL A 99 19.80 9.01 -3.46
C VAL A 99 21.22 8.59 -3.13
N MET A 100 21.40 7.40 -2.55
CA MET A 100 22.70 6.88 -2.19
C MET A 100 23.38 6.13 -3.35
N LYS A 101 22.71 5.99 -4.50
CA LYS A 101 23.22 5.33 -5.73
C LYS A 101 23.72 3.89 -5.47
N ARG A 102 23.09 3.21 -4.54
CA ARG A 102 23.40 1.83 -4.19
C ARG A 102 22.52 0.90 -5.04
N SER A 103 23.09 0.21 -6.01
CA SER A 103 22.36 -0.58 -7.02
C SER A 103 21.40 -1.63 -6.42
N ASP A 104 21.72 -2.20 -5.27
CA ASP A 104 21.00 -3.30 -4.67
C ASP A 104 19.95 -2.85 -3.62
N GLY A 105 19.95 -1.54 -3.25
CA GLY A 105 19.06 -1.03 -2.20
C GLY A 105 19.28 -1.74 -0.85
N LEU A 106 18.21 -2.19 -0.21
CA LEU A 106 18.28 -3.09 0.94
C LEU A 106 18.62 -4.52 0.48
N PHE A 107 19.50 -5.20 1.21
CA PHE A 107 19.72 -6.63 0.96
C PHE A 107 18.41 -7.40 1.20
N PRO A 108 18.14 -8.48 0.41
CA PRO A 108 16.89 -9.25 0.53
C PRO A 108 16.59 -9.72 1.97
N MET A 109 17.63 -10.15 2.71
CA MET A 109 17.48 -10.55 4.11
C MET A 109 17.11 -9.38 5.04
N GLN A 110 17.65 -8.18 4.80
CA GLN A 110 17.31 -6.99 5.58
C GLN A 110 15.85 -6.58 5.32
N LYS A 111 15.44 -6.56 4.05
CA LYS A 111 14.06 -6.26 3.64
C LYS A 111 13.09 -7.25 4.28
N MET A 112 13.39 -8.55 4.21
CA MET A 112 12.58 -9.59 4.83
C MET A 112 12.52 -9.46 6.35
N ALA A 113 13.64 -9.20 7.03
CA ALA A 113 13.66 -9.02 8.48
C ALA A 113 12.79 -7.85 8.93
N LEU A 114 12.86 -6.71 8.24
CA LEU A 114 12.00 -5.56 8.52
C LEU A 114 10.52 -5.87 8.29
N GLN A 115 10.18 -6.59 7.22
CA GLN A 115 8.82 -7.04 6.94
C GLN A 115 8.29 -7.95 8.05
N ILE A 116 9.12 -8.89 8.55
CA ILE A 116 8.76 -9.77 9.67
C ILE A 116 8.51 -8.97 10.94
N VAL A 117 9.36 -7.99 11.27
CA VAL A 117 9.19 -7.14 12.47
C VAL A 117 7.88 -6.35 12.41
N ILE A 118 7.58 -5.68 11.31
CA ILE A 118 6.33 -4.93 11.13
C ILE A 118 5.12 -5.87 11.24
N THR A 119 5.20 -7.04 10.61
CA THR A 119 4.14 -8.06 10.67
C THR A 119 3.94 -8.58 12.10
N ALA A 120 5.02 -8.79 12.86
CA ALA A 120 4.95 -9.26 14.25
C ALA A 120 4.25 -8.24 15.16
N ILE A 121 4.53 -6.95 15.00
CA ILE A 121 3.85 -5.88 15.74
C ILE A 121 2.35 -5.87 15.40
N PHE A 122 2.01 -6.01 14.12
CA PHE A 122 0.61 -6.10 13.69
C PHE A 122 -0.08 -7.35 14.23
N ALA A 123 0.57 -8.51 14.20
CA ALA A 123 0.04 -9.76 14.76
C ALA A 123 -0.22 -9.62 16.26
N PHE A 124 0.71 -9.01 17.00
CA PHE A 124 0.52 -8.71 18.42
C PHE A 124 -0.70 -7.83 18.65
N TYR A 125 -0.86 -6.77 17.83
CA TYR A 125 -2.01 -5.88 17.92
C TYR A 125 -3.33 -6.64 17.66
N ILE A 126 -3.40 -7.42 16.59
CA ILE A 126 -4.61 -8.19 16.21
C ILE A 126 -5.02 -9.13 17.35
N VAL A 127 -4.07 -9.87 17.93
CA VAL A 127 -4.34 -10.89 18.93
C VAL A 127 -4.60 -10.29 20.33
N LYS A 128 -3.77 -9.34 20.76
CA LYS A 128 -3.78 -8.87 22.16
C LYS A 128 -4.60 -7.60 22.37
N VAL A 129 -4.63 -6.69 21.40
CA VAL A 129 -5.29 -5.39 21.54
C VAL A 129 -6.67 -5.42 20.90
N ALA A 130 -6.74 -5.74 19.62
CA ALA A 130 -8.01 -5.79 18.88
C ALA A 130 -8.84 -7.02 19.23
N LYS A 131 -8.20 -8.08 19.77
CA LYS A 131 -8.84 -9.37 20.14
C LYS A 131 -9.67 -9.94 18.97
N ILE A 132 -9.18 -9.79 17.75
CA ILE A 132 -9.82 -10.35 16.56
C ILE A 132 -9.73 -11.88 16.66
N PRO A 133 -10.85 -12.62 16.48
CA PRO A 133 -10.84 -14.07 16.54
C PRO A 133 -9.84 -14.69 15.56
N LEU A 134 -9.14 -15.73 15.98
CA LEU A 134 -8.23 -16.51 15.14
C LEU A 134 -9.01 -17.47 14.24
N THR A 135 -9.99 -16.92 13.54
CA THR A 135 -10.87 -17.66 12.64
C THR A 135 -10.72 -17.12 11.22
N MET A 136 -10.85 -18.00 10.24
CA MET A 136 -10.82 -17.64 8.82
C MET A 136 -12.19 -17.90 8.21
N LEU A 137 -12.67 -16.96 7.41
CA LEU A 137 -13.88 -17.15 6.62
C LEU A 137 -13.62 -18.24 5.57
N ILE A 138 -14.49 -19.24 5.51
CA ILE A 138 -14.45 -20.24 4.45
C ILE A 138 -15.14 -19.65 3.21
N PRO A 139 -14.41 -19.42 2.11
CA PRO A 139 -15.02 -18.89 0.88
C PRO A 139 -16.20 -19.76 0.41
N PHE A 140 -17.25 -19.12 -0.08
CA PHE A 140 -18.44 -19.76 -0.64
C PHE A 140 -19.25 -20.66 0.33
N SER A 141 -18.95 -20.61 1.63
CA SER A 141 -19.63 -21.45 2.65
C SER A 141 -20.91 -20.85 3.24
N GLY A 142 -21.37 -19.70 2.74
CA GLY A 142 -22.49 -18.98 3.34
C GLY A 142 -22.16 -18.32 4.69
N GLY A 143 -20.90 -17.90 4.89
CA GLY A 143 -20.48 -17.16 6.09
C GLY A 143 -19.98 -18.06 7.24
N LYS A 144 -19.57 -19.29 6.97
CA LYS A 144 -18.97 -20.17 7.98
C LYS A 144 -17.51 -19.80 8.23
N TYR A 145 -17.11 -19.83 9.51
CA TYR A 145 -15.73 -19.57 9.95
C TYR A 145 -15.07 -20.86 10.43
N LEU A 146 -13.82 -21.04 10.05
CA LEU A 146 -12.95 -22.10 10.55
C LEU A 146 -12.06 -21.54 11.65
N ASN A 147 -12.11 -22.14 12.82
CA ASN A 147 -11.16 -21.80 13.89
C ASN A 147 -9.90 -22.66 13.72
N ILE A 148 -8.81 -22.00 13.30
CA ILE A 148 -7.50 -22.65 13.12
C ILE A 148 -6.58 -22.41 14.32
N GLY A 149 -7.08 -21.77 15.38
CA GLY A 149 -6.33 -21.53 16.61
C GLY A 149 -5.00 -20.84 16.36
N TRP A 150 -3.93 -21.28 17.02
CA TRP A 150 -2.61 -20.68 16.92
C TRP A 150 -1.97 -20.77 15.52
N PHE A 151 -2.45 -21.69 14.66
CA PHE A 151 -2.00 -21.73 13.26
C PHE A 151 -2.38 -20.48 12.48
N ALA A 152 -3.33 -19.68 12.96
CA ALA A 152 -3.66 -18.39 12.37
C ALA A 152 -2.46 -17.42 12.35
N ILE A 153 -1.51 -17.54 13.30
CA ILE A 153 -0.34 -16.65 13.36
C ILE A 153 0.63 -16.90 12.20
N PRO A 154 1.18 -18.12 11.98
CA PRO A 154 2.02 -18.36 10.82
C PRO A 154 1.29 -18.10 9.50
N VAL A 155 -0.01 -18.39 9.39
CA VAL A 155 -0.82 -18.04 8.21
C VAL A 155 -0.86 -16.53 8.01
N LEU A 156 -1.02 -15.73 9.07
CA LEU A 156 -0.97 -14.27 9.01
C LEU A 156 0.37 -13.78 8.44
N PHE A 157 1.50 -14.33 8.92
CA PHE A 157 2.82 -13.96 8.39
C PHE A 157 2.94 -14.27 6.90
N ILE A 158 2.54 -15.46 6.47
CA ILE A 158 2.58 -15.87 5.06
C ILE A 158 1.68 -14.96 4.22
N ALA A 159 0.45 -14.70 4.69
CA ALA A 159 -0.51 -13.86 3.98
C ALA A 159 -0.02 -12.41 3.85
N VAL A 160 0.45 -11.79 4.95
CA VAL A 160 0.93 -10.40 4.93
C VAL A 160 2.16 -10.27 4.05
N ILE A 161 3.20 -11.09 4.29
CA ILE A 161 4.46 -11.00 3.54
C ILE A 161 4.25 -11.40 2.08
N GLY A 162 3.43 -12.42 1.82
CA GLY A 162 3.07 -12.84 0.46
C GLY A 162 2.32 -11.75 -0.30
N THR A 163 1.32 -11.11 0.32
CA THR A 163 0.57 -10.01 -0.30
C THR A 163 1.46 -8.80 -0.57
N VAL A 164 2.29 -8.41 0.40
CA VAL A 164 3.19 -7.25 0.25
C VAL A 164 4.16 -7.45 -0.91
N ASN A 165 4.82 -8.60 -0.98
CA ASN A 165 5.72 -8.88 -2.08
C ASN A 165 4.98 -9.16 -3.40
N GLY A 166 3.78 -9.75 -3.36
CA GLY A 166 2.92 -9.94 -4.53
C GLY A 166 2.51 -8.62 -5.19
N VAL A 167 2.10 -7.61 -4.39
CA VAL A 167 1.81 -6.27 -4.92
C VAL A 167 3.08 -5.62 -5.49
N ASN A 168 4.22 -5.80 -4.83
CA ASN A 168 5.50 -5.29 -5.34
C ASN A 168 5.88 -5.93 -6.69
N PHE A 169 5.66 -7.23 -6.88
CA PHE A 169 5.84 -7.88 -8.18
C PHE A 169 4.83 -7.40 -9.25
N THR A 170 3.65 -6.98 -8.83
CA THR A 170 2.62 -6.46 -9.75
C THR A 170 2.99 -5.09 -10.30
N ASP A 171 3.88 -4.33 -9.63
CA ASP A 171 4.33 -2.99 -10.05
C ASP A 171 5.39 -3.03 -11.17
N GLY A 172 5.22 -3.92 -12.14
CA GLY A 172 6.12 -4.07 -13.29
C GLY A 172 5.73 -3.26 -14.53
N LEU A 173 4.49 -2.80 -14.62
CA LEU A 173 3.94 -2.07 -15.76
C LEU A 173 3.28 -0.76 -15.33
N ASP A 174 3.33 0.25 -16.21
CA ASP A 174 2.74 1.58 -16.00
C ASP A 174 1.26 1.44 -15.61
N GLY A 175 0.90 1.93 -14.43
CA GLY A 175 -0.47 1.94 -13.92
C GLY A 175 -1.04 0.59 -13.46
N LEU A 176 -0.36 -0.54 -13.65
CA LEU A 176 -0.91 -1.86 -13.35
C LEU A 176 -1.22 -2.03 -11.86
N ALA A 177 -0.22 -1.89 -11.00
CA ALA A 177 -0.41 -2.04 -9.55
C ALA A 177 -1.42 -1.03 -9.00
N SER A 178 -1.37 0.22 -9.47
CA SER A 178 -2.33 1.27 -9.08
C SER A 178 -3.76 0.89 -9.48
N SER A 179 -4.00 0.47 -10.72
CA SER A 179 -5.33 0.14 -11.24
C SER A 179 -5.93 -1.08 -10.54
N VAL A 180 -5.14 -2.15 -10.37
CA VAL A 180 -5.60 -3.35 -9.66
C VAL A 180 -5.95 -3.02 -8.22
N THR A 181 -5.09 -2.24 -7.55
CA THR A 181 -5.33 -1.89 -6.15
C THR A 181 -6.54 -0.95 -5.98
N VAL A 182 -6.85 -0.08 -6.94
CA VAL A 182 -8.12 0.71 -6.92
C VAL A 182 -9.32 -0.23 -6.87
N LEU A 183 -9.35 -1.27 -7.70
CA LEU A 183 -10.46 -2.23 -7.71
C LEU A 183 -10.56 -2.98 -6.37
N VAL A 184 -9.43 -3.46 -5.84
CA VAL A 184 -9.37 -4.16 -4.54
C VAL A 184 -9.79 -3.23 -3.40
N ALA A 185 -9.29 -2.00 -3.36
CA ALA A 185 -9.66 -1.00 -2.35
C ALA A 185 -11.14 -0.62 -2.43
N THR A 186 -11.71 -0.54 -3.64
CA THR A 186 -13.14 -0.30 -3.86
C THR A 186 -13.97 -1.47 -3.32
N PHE A 187 -13.57 -2.70 -3.60
CA PHE A 187 -14.20 -3.90 -3.04
C PHE A 187 -14.19 -3.85 -1.51
N PHE A 188 -13.04 -3.61 -0.89
CA PHE A 188 -12.94 -3.49 0.56
C PHE A 188 -13.78 -2.34 1.13
N THR A 189 -13.89 -1.23 0.40
CA THR A 189 -14.76 -0.11 0.78
C THR A 189 -16.22 -0.54 0.84
N VAL A 190 -16.70 -1.27 -0.18
CA VAL A 190 -18.07 -1.80 -0.21
C VAL A 190 -18.34 -2.75 0.95
N VAL A 191 -17.40 -3.67 1.21
CA VAL A 191 -17.48 -4.60 2.35
C VAL A 191 -17.48 -3.85 3.67
N ALA A 192 -16.56 -2.88 3.84
CA ALA A 192 -16.47 -2.08 5.06
C ALA A 192 -17.78 -1.33 5.36
N ILE A 193 -18.38 -0.71 4.35
CA ILE A 193 -19.69 -0.03 4.48
C ILE A 193 -20.78 -1.03 4.86
N GLY A 194 -20.84 -2.19 4.17
CA GLY A 194 -21.85 -3.22 4.41
C GLY A 194 -21.78 -3.81 5.82
N THR A 195 -20.56 -4.00 6.35
CA THR A 195 -20.30 -4.56 7.68
C THR A 195 -20.23 -3.51 8.78
N LYS A 196 -20.27 -2.21 8.43
CA LYS A 196 -20.07 -1.08 9.37
C LYS A 196 -18.79 -1.27 10.20
N SER A 197 -17.74 -1.67 9.54
CA SER A 197 -16.48 -2.09 10.19
C SER A 197 -15.74 -0.95 10.91
N GLY A 198 -15.93 0.29 10.48
CA GLY A 198 -15.25 1.49 10.98
C GLY A 198 -13.87 1.71 10.35
N ILE A 199 -13.57 1.08 9.22
CA ILE A 199 -12.35 1.34 8.42
C ILE A 199 -12.66 1.98 7.05
N GLU A 200 -13.92 2.36 6.81
CA GLU A 200 -14.37 2.97 5.56
C GLU A 200 -13.52 4.18 5.16
N PRO A 201 -13.16 5.10 6.09
CA PRO A 201 -12.42 6.30 5.69
C PRO A 201 -11.04 6.00 5.08
N ILE A 202 -10.31 5.00 5.59
CA ILE A 202 -8.98 4.68 5.04
C ILE A 202 -9.09 3.93 3.71
N THR A 203 -10.05 3.03 3.54
CA THR A 203 -10.27 2.36 2.25
C THR A 203 -10.66 3.36 1.17
N CYS A 204 -11.54 4.32 1.50
CA CYS A 204 -11.90 5.45 0.64
C CYS A 204 -10.72 6.35 0.32
N ALA A 205 -9.87 6.66 1.32
CA ALA A 205 -8.68 7.49 1.12
C ALA A 205 -7.70 6.83 0.13
N VAL A 206 -7.50 5.51 0.23
CA VAL A 206 -6.64 4.78 -0.72
C VAL A 206 -7.22 4.81 -2.13
N VAL A 207 -8.53 4.62 -2.31
CA VAL A 207 -9.19 4.76 -3.62
C VAL A 207 -8.93 6.14 -4.21
N GLY A 208 -9.19 7.21 -3.44
CA GLY A 208 -8.96 8.58 -3.88
C GLY A 208 -7.50 8.88 -4.22
N ALA A 209 -6.59 8.49 -3.34
CA ALA A 209 -5.15 8.69 -3.55
C ALA A 209 -4.64 8.00 -4.82
N LEU A 210 -5.09 6.77 -5.07
CA LEU A 210 -4.70 6.01 -6.25
C LEU A 210 -5.31 6.57 -7.53
N LEU A 211 -6.58 7.00 -7.51
CA LEU A 211 -7.19 7.64 -8.67
C LEU A 211 -6.46 8.94 -9.05
N GLY A 212 -6.05 9.75 -8.06
CA GLY A 212 -5.24 10.93 -8.31
C GLY A 212 -3.83 10.61 -8.81
N PHE A 213 -3.19 9.57 -8.24
CA PHE A 213 -1.86 9.12 -8.65
C PHE A 213 -1.86 8.53 -10.06
N LEU A 214 -2.91 7.80 -10.46
CA LEU A 214 -3.05 7.21 -11.79
C LEU A 214 -2.93 8.23 -12.91
N LEU A 215 -3.34 9.49 -12.72
CA LEU A 215 -3.19 10.54 -13.72
C LEU A 215 -1.72 10.77 -14.12
N PHE A 216 -0.78 10.36 -13.28
CA PHE A 216 0.66 10.48 -13.52
C PHE A 216 1.34 9.13 -13.80
N ASN A 217 0.68 8.02 -13.46
CA ASN A 217 1.26 6.68 -13.49
C ASN A 217 0.79 5.82 -14.67
N VAL A 218 -0.35 6.17 -15.34
CA VAL A 218 -0.78 5.47 -16.57
C VAL A 218 0.20 5.70 -17.73
N TYR A 219 0.23 4.74 -18.65
CA TYR A 219 1.13 4.80 -19.81
C TYR A 219 0.84 6.00 -20.73
N PRO A 220 1.86 6.79 -21.12
CA PRO A 220 3.24 6.73 -20.68
C PRO A 220 3.43 7.39 -19.30
N ALA A 221 3.96 6.65 -18.32
CA ALA A 221 4.05 7.11 -16.95
C ALA A 221 5.03 8.29 -16.78
N SER A 222 4.58 9.30 -16.06
CA SER A 222 5.40 10.45 -15.65
C SER A 222 6.20 10.18 -14.37
N VAL A 223 5.78 9.17 -13.59
CA VAL A 223 6.39 8.72 -12.35
C VAL A 223 6.04 7.26 -12.08
N PHE A 224 6.99 6.47 -11.60
CA PHE A 224 6.77 5.11 -11.10
C PHE A 224 6.50 5.14 -9.60
N MET A 225 5.65 4.21 -9.15
CA MET A 225 5.28 4.07 -7.75
C MET A 225 6.51 3.75 -6.87
N GLY A 226 7.35 2.82 -7.32
CA GLY A 226 8.50 2.31 -6.59
C GLY A 226 8.13 1.39 -5.44
N ASP A 227 9.15 0.87 -4.76
CA ASP A 227 8.98 0.01 -3.59
C ASP A 227 8.24 0.76 -2.46
N THR A 228 8.40 2.09 -2.37
CA THR A 228 7.66 2.97 -1.44
C THR A 228 6.16 2.79 -1.54
N GLY A 229 5.62 2.80 -2.75
CA GLY A 229 4.17 2.68 -2.95
C GLY A 229 3.70 1.22 -2.97
N SER A 230 4.40 0.35 -3.68
CA SER A 230 3.94 -1.02 -3.87
C SER A 230 3.94 -1.84 -2.58
N LEU A 231 4.95 -1.71 -1.72
CA LEU A 231 4.94 -2.34 -0.39
C LEU A 231 3.87 -1.74 0.52
N ALA A 232 3.66 -0.40 0.47
CA ALA A 232 2.60 0.27 1.22
C ALA A 232 1.22 -0.27 0.85
N LEU A 233 0.93 -0.40 -0.44
CA LEU A 233 -0.34 -0.92 -0.94
C LEU A 233 -0.53 -2.40 -0.56
N GLY A 234 0.52 -3.20 -0.59
CA GLY A 234 0.47 -4.57 -0.09
C GLY A 234 0.14 -4.64 1.40
N GLY A 235 0.74 -3.76 2.21
CA GLY A 235 0.43 -3.59 3.63
C GLY A 235 -1.03 -3.17 3.86
N PHE A 236 -1.54 -2.25 3.04
CA PHE A 236 -2.95 -1.85 3.06
C PHE A 236 -3.89 -3.02 2.76
N VAL A 237 -3.64 -3.75 1.67
CA VAL A 237 -4.48 -4.89 1.27
C VAL A 237 -4.53 -5.95 2.36
N ALA A 238 -3.36 -6.37 2.86
CA ALA A 238 -3.27 -7.40 3.88
C ALA A 238 -3.96 -6.98 5.20
N SER A 239 -3.65 -5.76 5.70
CA SER A 239 -4.25 -5.29 6.95
C SER A 239 -5.76 -5.10 6.85
N THR A 240 -6.25 -4.59 5.73
CA THR A 240 -7.69 -4.40 5.49
C THR A 240 -8.41 -5.75 5.48
N ALA A 241 -7.85 -6.76 4.79
CA ALA A 241 -8.41 -8.11 4.77
C ALA A 241 -8.53 -8.70 6.18
N TYR A 242 -7.49 -8.57 7.01
CA TYR A 242 -7.53 -9.03 8.40
C TYR A 242 -8.51 -8.25 9.27
N MET A 243 -8.58 -6.92 9.12
CA MET A 243 -9.54 -6.09 9.87
C MET A 243 -10.99 -6.38 9.49
N LEU A 244 -11.26 -6.82 8.27
CA LEU A 244 -12.57 -7.25 7.79
C LEU A 244 -12.82 -8.75 8.04
N GLN A 245 -11.86 -9.49 8.62
CA GLN A 245 -11.92 -10.95 8.82
C GLN A 245 -12.11 -11.74 7.51
N MET A 246 -11.50 -11.25 6.43
CA MET A 246 -11.54 -11.83 5.07
C MET A 246 -10.11 -12.07 4.54
N PRO A 247 -9.22 -12.70 5.32
CA PRO A 247 -7.84 -12.93 4.90
C PRO A 247 -7.72 -13.99 3.81
#